data_f4607729aabe01737d27a19e9a9908c5
#
_entry.id   f4607729aabe01737d27a19e9a9908c5
#
_cell.length_a   1.000
_cell.length_b   1.000
_cell.length_c   1.000
_cell.angle_alpha   90.00
_cell.angle_beta   90.00
_cell.angle_gamma   90.00
#
_symmetry.space_group_name_H-M   'P 1'
#
loop_
_entity.id
_entity.type
_entity.pdbx_description
1 polymer ?
#
loop_
_entity_poly.entity_id
_entity_poly.type
_entity_poly.pdbx_seq_one_letter_code
_entity_poly.pdbx_strand_id
1 'polypeptide(L)'
;MCVSGPGMTNCISGLANAWTNKWPMILIGGAHDLDQDGAGGFQECDQLLSAQPFIKYYAKVTQVERIPFYVAKAFRESIYGTPGPVYLDFPGDVLRAKCFEEDLKLYDFVEDIPRTLADPTCIAQTFDVLKNAKSPLVIVGKGVAYADAHEEMKVFIEDTKLPFLPTPMAKGTLPDNHPQFVGSARSLALKDADVIVLACARLNWILHFGQPPRFRKDVKIIQIENDPREIHQNVSSEVILYGD
;
A
#
# COMPACT_ATOMS: atom_id res chain seq x y z
N MET A 1 9.80 12.95 -11.45
CA MET A 1 10.82 12.71 -12.52
C MET A 1 12.17 13.22 -12.06
N CYS A 2 13.26 12.60 -12.48
CA CYS A 2 14.61 12.98 -12.10
C CYS A 2 15.58 12.83 -13.31
N VAL A 3 16.72 13.51 -13.22
CA VAL A 3 17.82 13.35 -14.18
C VAL A 3 18.56 12.03 -13.92
N SER A 4 19.35 11.57 -14.90
CA SER A 4 20.17 10.36 -14.81
C SER A 4 21.19 10.38 -13.67
N GLY A 5 21.69 9.21 -13.31
CA GLY A 5 22.77 9.02 -12.34
C GLY A 5 22.42 9.57 -10.95
N PRO A 6 23.12 10.64 -10.50
CA PRO A 6 22.92 11.19 -9.17
C PRO A 6 21.50 11.72 -8.92
N GLY A 7 20.77 12.17 -9.95
CA GLY A 7 19.36 12.55 -9.82
C GLY A 7 18.49 11.36 -9.41
N MET A 8 18.66 10.23 -10.08
CA MET A 8 17.93 9.00 -9.75
C MET A 8 18.35 8.44 -8.39
N THR A 9 19.64 8.34 -8.09
CA THR A 9 20.11 7.78 -6.82
C THR A 9 19.65 8.60 -5.61
N ASN A 10 19.50 9.93 -5.74
CA ASN A 10 18.90 10.76 -4.71
C ASN A 10 17.41 10.45 -4.46
N CYS A 11 16.72 9.83 -5.42
CA CYS A 11 15.30 9.42 -5.26
C CYS A 11 15.14 8.09 -4.51
N ILE A 12 16.22 7.33 -4.27
CA ILE A 12 16.16 6.01 -3.62
C ILE A 12 15.50 6.10 -2.24
N SER A 13 15.81 7.12 -1.45
CA SER A 13 15.17 7.34 -0.15
C SER A 13 13.64 7.50 -0.26
N GLY A 14 13.18 8.19 -1.30
CA GLY A 14 11.76 8.33 -1.61
C GLY A 14 11.11 7.00 -2.02
N LEU A 15 11.81 6.21 -2.87
CA LEU A 15 11.39 4.87 -3.26
C LEU A 15 11.28 3.95 -2.03
N ALA A 16 12.30 3.92 -1.17
CA ALA A 16 12.30 3.12 0.05
C ALA A 16 11.15 3.49 0.99
N ASN A 17 10.88 4.79 1.13
CA ASN A 17 9.75 5.28 1.92
C ASN A 17 8.40 4.84 1.32
N ALA A 18 8.21 5.00 0.00
CA ALA A 18 7.00 4.57 -0.69
C ALA A 18 6.82 3.04 -0.61
N TRP A 19 7.90 2.26 -0.77
CA TRP A 19 7.89 0.81 -0.61
C TRP A 19 7.42 0.38 0.77
N THR A 20 8.04 0.92 1.82
CA THR A 20 7.71 0.60 3.21
C THR A 20 6.28 0.99 3.57
N ASN A 21 5.82 2.11 3.05
CA ASN A 21 4.48 2.62 3.31
C ASN A 21 3.43 2.11 2.30
N LYS A 22 3.82 1.29 1.33
CA LYS A 22 2.88 0.77 0.30
C LYS A 22 2.18 1.91 -0.45
N TRP A 23 2.92 2.95 -0.82
CA TRP A 23 2.39 4.07 -1.61
C TRP A 23 2.53 3.77 -3.10
N PRO A 24 1.47 3.94 -3.89
CA PRO A 24 1.58 3.89 -5.34
C PRO A 24 2.39 5.10 -5.81
N MET A 25 3.50 4.84 -6.50
CA MET A 25 4.38 5.88 -7.00
C MET A 25 5.04 5.44 -8.30
N ILE A 26 5.08 6.32 -9.28
CA ILE A 26 5.84 6.12 -10.51
C ILE A 26 7.03 7.09 -10.51
N LEU A 27 8.23 6.54 -10.41
CA LEU A 27 9.46 7.30 -10.62
C LEU A 27 9.89 7.17 -12.09
N ILE A 28 10.11 8.30 -12.74
CA ILE A 28 10.62 8.37 -14.11
C ILE A 28 12.02 9.00 -14.04
N GLY A 29 13.04 8.25 -14.45
CA GLY A 29 14.41 8.72 -14.56
C GLY A 29 14.85 8.87 -16.01
N GLY A 30 15.58 9.92 -16.31
CA GLY A 30 16.38 9.98 -17.54
C GLY A 30 17.57 9.03 -17.46
N ALA A 31 18.07 8.60 -18.60
CA ALA A 31 19.30 7.82 -18.72
C ALA A 31 20.16 8.34 -19.88
N HIS A 32 21.41 7.91 -19.92
CA HIS A 32 22.30 8.14 -21.10
C HIS A 32 21.68 7.49 -22.34
N ASP A 33 22.13 7.89 -23.51
CA ASP A 33 21.68 7.35 -24.80
C ASP A 33 22.01 5.84 -24.89
N LEU A 34 21.18 5.07 -25.56
CA LEU A 34 21.33 3.61 -25.65
C LEU A 34 22.63 3.16 -26.29
N ASP A 35 23.14 3.92 -27.27
CA ASP A 35 24.40 3.64 -27.96
C ASP A 35 25.65 3.94 -27.11
N GLN A 36 25.49 4.62 -25.97
CA GLN A 36 26.54 4.94 -25.01
C GLN A 36 26.62 3.95 -23.85
N ASP A 37 25.74 2.95 -23.82
CA ASP A 37 25.65 1.99 -22.71
C ASP A 37 26.95 1.20 -22.58
N GLY A 38 27.62 1.30 -21.41
CA GLY A 38 28.94 0.71 -21.16
C GLY A 38 30.12 1.50 -21.70
N ALA A 39 29.89 2.63 -22.35
CA ALA A 39 30.95 3.47 -22.91
C ALA A 39 31.39 4.65 -22.01
N GLY A 40 30.79 4.79 -20.82
CA GLY A 40 31.05 5.90 -19.91
C GLY A 40 30.25 7.15 -20.28
N GLY A 41 29.01 6.99 -20.72
CA GLY A 41 28.10 8.08 -21.06
C GLY A 41 27.88 9.05 -19.88
N PHE A 42 27.39 10.27 -20.17
CA PHE A 42 27.16 11.27 -19.13
C PHE A 42 26.21 10.76 -18.04
N GLN A 43 26.70 10.74 -16.79
CA GLN A 43 25.96 10.23 -15.63
C GLN A 43 25.46 8.78 -15.80
N GLU A 44 26.16 7.97 -16.56
CA GLU A 44 25.89 6.55 -16.66
C GLU A 44 25.94 5.90 -15.28
N CYS A 45 24.89 5.16 -14.96
CA CYS A 45 24.73 4.47 -13.68
C CYS A 45 23.75 3.32 -13.87
N ASP A 46 23.97 2.22 -13.17
CA ASP A 46 23.01 1.11 -13.16
C ASP A 46 21.79 1.47 -12.28
N GLN A 47 20.89 2.27 -12.86
CA GLN A 47 19.72 2.84 -12.18
C GLN A 47 18.67 1.79 -11.86
N LEU A 48 18.51 0.80 -12.75
CA LEU A 48 17.54 -0.28 -12.55
C LEU A 48 17.94 -1.15 -11.37
N LEU A 49 19.21 -1.55 -11.31
CA LEU A 49 19.72 -2.34 -10.18
C LEU A 49 19.66 -1.56 -8.87
N SER A 50 19.97 -0.26 -8.92
CA SER A 50 19.92 0.61 -7.74
C SER A 50 18.51 0.77 -7.17
N ALA A 51 17.47 0.78 -8.02
CA ALA A 51 16.08 0.90 -7.62
C ALA A 51 15.48 -0.44 -7.16
N GLN A 52 15.97 -1.56 -7.67
CA GLN A 52 15.36 -2.90 -7.58
C GLN A 52 14.87 -3.30 -6.17
N PRO A 53 15.59 -3.04 -5.07
CA PRO A 53 15.14 -3.43 -3.73
C PRO A 53 13.86 -2.74 -3.25
N PHE A 54 13.46 -1.64 -3.89
CA PHE A 54 12.42 -0.74 -3.42
C PHE A 54 11.29 -0.52 -4.43
N ILE A 55 11.13 -1.41 -5.42
CA ILE A 55 10.13 -1.25 -6.48
C ILE A 55 9.42 -2.57 -6.79
N LYS A 56 8.17 -2.47 -7.23
CA LYS A 56 7.39 -3.62 -7.69
C LYS A 56 7.68 -4.00 -9.14
N TYR A 57 7.97 -2.98 -9.95
CA TYR A 57 8.18 -3.13 -11.38
C TYR A 57 9.18 -2.08 -11.87
N TYR A 58 9.96 -2.45 -12.86
CA TYR A 58 10.85 -1.53 -13.56
C TYR A 58 10.97 -1.88 -15.04
N ALA A 59 11.28 -0.88 -15.85
CA ALA A 59 11.63 -1.08 -17.25
C ALA A 59 12.53 0.05 -17.76
N LYS A 60 13.48 -0.33 -18.63
CA LYS A 60 14.20 0.60 -19.52
C LYS A 60 13.42 0.67 -20.82
N VAL A 61 12.96 1.85 -21.19
CA VAL A 61 12.20 2.09 -22.43
C VAL A 61 13.20 2.23 -23.58
N THR A 62 13.12 1.34 -24.55
CA THR A 62 14.08 1.28 -25.66
C THR A 62 13.52 1.70 -27.02
N GLN A 63 12.22 1.98 -27.09
CA GLN A 63 11.52 2.35 -28.33
C GLN A 63 10.44 3.39 -27.99
N VAL A 64 10.39 4.46 -28.79
CA VAL A 64 9.46 5.56 -28.59
C VAL A 64 7.99 5.12 -28.73
N GLU A 65 7.70 4.23 -29.67
CA GLU A 65 6.33 3.70 -29.92
C GLU A 65 5.81 2.89 -28.74
N ARG A 66 6.69 2.38 -27.90
CA ARG A 66 6.32 1.58 -26.72
C ARG A 66 6.17 2.39 -25.42
N ILE A 67 6.42 3.68 -25.45
CA ILE A 67 6.26 4.54 -24.25
C ILE A 67 4.84 4.39 -23.66
N PRO A 68 3.74 4.49 -24.42
CA PRO A 68 2.39 4.35 -23.83
C PRO A 68 2.18 3.00 -23.13
N PHE A 69 2.70 1.91 -23.70
CA PHE A 69 2.62 0.58 -23.07
C PHE A 69 3.32 0.53 -21.72
N TYR A 70 4.56 1.04 -21.63
CA TYR A 70 5.32 1.01 -20.37
C TYR A 70 4.70 1.91 -19.32
N VAL A 71 4.16 3.08 -19.71
CA VAL A 71 3.48 4.00 -18.79
C VAL A 71 2.19 3.35 -18.25
N ALA A 72 1.35 2.78 -19.10
CA ALA A 72 0.13 2.09 -18.69
C ALA A 72 0.45 0.90 -17.77
N LYS A 73 1.49 0.11 -18.12
CA LYS A 73 1.93 -1.00 -17.29
C LYS A 73 2.46 -0.53 -15.93
N ALA A 74 3.28 0.51 -15.90
CA ALA A 74 3.81 1.08 -14.67
C ALA A 74 2.68 1.58 -13.75
N PHE A 75 1.69 2.25 -14.31
CA PHE A 75 0.52 2.70 -13.56
C PHE A 75 -0.22 1.52 -12.94
N ARG A 76 -0.58 0.52 -13.74
CA ARG A 76 -1.24 -0.70 -13.27
C ARG A 76 -0.44 -1.40 -12.16
N GLU A 77 0.86 -1.63 -12.37
CA GLU A 77 1.71 -2.31 -11.39
C GLU A 77 1.85 -1.51 -10.08
N SER A 78 1.76 -0.18 -10.15
CA SER A 78 1.87 0.65 -8.94
C SER A 78 0.64 0.53 -8.04
N ILE A 79 -0.55 0.30 -8.60
CA ILE A 79 -1.82 0.31 -7.86
C ILE A 79 -2.40 -1.10 -7.60
N TYR A 80 -2.13 -2.10 -8.48
CA TYR A 80 -2.74 -3.42 -8.35
C TYR A 80 -2.17 -4.23 -7.19
N GLY A 81 -3.05 -4.97 -6.51
CA GLY A 81 -2.72 -5.71 -5.29
C GLY A 81 -2.25 -4.75 -4.19
N THR A 82 -1.19 -5.12 -3.46
CA THR A 82 -0.56 -4.18 -2.52
C THR A 82 0.10 -3.03 -3.30
N PRO A 83 -0.33 -1.77 -3.13
CA PRO A 83 0.28 -0.63 -3.83
C PRO A 83 1.77 -0.49 -3.51
N GLY A 84 2.53 0.07 -4.45
CA GLY A 84 3.95 0.30 -4.25
C GLY A 84 4.61 1.04 -5.40
N PRO A 85 5.86 1.46 -5.24
CA PRO A 85 6.58 2.22 -6.25
C PRO A 85 7.03 1.36 -7.43
N VAL A 86 7.13 2.01 -8.58
CA VAL A 86 7.66 1.47 -9.84
C VAL A 86 8.63 2.47 -10.45
N TYR A 87 9.53 1.99 -11.31
CA TYR A 87 10.55 2.82 -11.94
C TYR A 87 10.59 2.63 -13.46
N LEU A 88 10.57 3.73 -14.20
CA LEU A 88 10.76 3.76 -15.64
C LEU A 88 12.04 4.54 -15.98
N ASP A 89 12.90 3.91 -16.75
CA ASP A 89 14.17 4.45 -17.23
C ASP A 89 14.05 4.89 -18.68
N PHE A 90 14.30 6.18 -18.96
CA PHE A 90 14.11 6.79 -20.27
C PHE A 90 15.45 7.27 -20.83
N PRO A 91 16.08 6.52 -21.78
CA PRO A 91 17.26 6.98 -22.48
C PRO A 91 16.99 8.26 -23.29
N GLY A 92 18.01 9.11 -23.37
CA GLY A 92 17.90 10.42 -23.98
C GLY A 92 17.57 10.37 -25.48
N ASP A 93 18.11 9.39 -26.20
CA ASP A 93 17.83 9.14 -27.62
C ASP A 93 16.37 8.74 -27.85
N VAL A 94 15.80 7.91 -26.97
CA VAL A 94 14.37 7.54 -27.03
C VAL A 94 13.47 8.76 -26.80
N LEU A 95 13.84 9.64 -25.84
CA LEU A 95 13.08 10.88 -25.60
C LEU A 95 13.14 11.88 -26.76
N ARG A 96 14.20 11.85 -27.56
CA ARG A 96 14.36 12.70 -28.73
C ARG A 96 13.85 12.05 -30.03
N ALA A 97 13.56 10.75 -30.00
CA ALA A 97 13.07 10.02 -31.15
C ALA A 97 11.70 10.55 -31.62
N LYS A 98 11.43 10.35 -32.88
CA LYS A 98 10.16 10.71 -33.53
C LYS A 98 9.50 9.44 -34.02
N CYS A 99 8.19 9.38 -33.90
CA CYS A 99 7.34 8.33 -34.48
C CYS A 99 6.11 8.94 -35.13
N PHE A 100 5.43 8.18 -35.96
CA PHE A 100 4.12 8.59 -36.47
C PHE A 100 3.04 8.32 -35.42
N GLU A 101 2.03 9.17 -35.34
CA GLU A 101 0.93 9.02 -34.40
C GLU A 101 0.16 7.70 -34.63
N GLU A 102 0.06 7.25 -35.88
CA GLU A 102 -0.56 5.98 -36.27
C GLU A 102 0.15 4.74 -35.72
N ASP A 103 1.44 4.84 -35.38
CA ASP A 103 2.23 3.76 -34.77
C ASP A 103 2.02 3.69 -33.25
N LEU A 104 1.38 4.69 -32.65
CA LEU A 104 1.17 4.76 -31.21
C LEU A 104 -0.13 4.05 -30.81
N LYS A 105 0.01 3.03 -29.98
CA LYS A 105 -1.14 2.45 -29.27
C LYS A 105 -1.30 3.17 -27.95
N LEU A 106 -2.25 4.10 -27.88
CA LEU A 106 -2.61 4.77 -26.63
C LEU A 106 -3.51 3.86 -25.76
N TYR A 107 -3.47 4.08 -24.47
CA TYR A 107 -4.26 3.37 -23.47
C TYR A 107 -5.08 4.42 -22.71
N ASP A 108 -6.40 4.34 -22.80
CA ASP A 108 -7.30 5.36 -22.25
C ASP A 108 -7.37 5.31 -20.73
N PHE A 109 -7.34 4.11 -20.15
CA PHE A 109 -7.39 3.91 -18.70
C PHE A 109 -6.84 2.54 -18.30
N VAL A 110 -6.63 2.37 -17.01
CA VAL A 110 -6.34 1.09 -16.38
C VAL A 110 -7.58 0.65 -15.62
N GLU A 111 -8.12 -0.50 -15.99
CA GLU A 111 -9.33 -1.06 -15.38
C GLU A 111 -9.09 -1.41 -13.90
N ASP A 112 -10.11 -1.19 -13.08
CA ASP A 112 -10.10 -1.67 -11.70
C ASP A 112 -10.20 -3.20 -11.68
N ILE A 113 -9.47 -3.82 -10.75
CA ILE A 113 -9.60 -5.26 -10.54
C ILE A 113 -10.85 -5.56 -9.70
N PRO A 114 -11.53 -6.70 -9.95
CA PRO A 114 -12.63 -7.13 -9.10
C PRO A 114 -12.18 -7.29 -7.65
N ARG A 115 -12.99 -6.79 -6.71
CA ARG A 115 -12.75 -6.95 -5.27
C ARG A 115 -12.94 -8.40 -4.86
N THR A 116 -12.07 -8.89 -3.99
CA THR A 116 -12.20 -10.23 -3.40
C THR A 116 -13.03 -10.15 -2.11
N LEU A 117 -13.90 -11.14 -1.91
CA LEU A 117 -14.71 -11.25 -0.69
C LEU A 117 -14.07 -12.24 0.28
N ALA A 118 -14.15 -11.94 1.56
CA ALA A 118 -13.74 -12.87 2.60
C ALA A 118 -14.69 -14.09 2.66
N ASP A 119 -14.17 -15.23 3.13
CA ASP A 119 -14.99 -16.44 3.33
C ASP A 119 -16.16 -16.17 4.28
N PRO A 120 -17.41 -16.48 3.89
CA PRO A 120 -18.60 -16.29 4.73
C PRO A 120 -18.50 -16.98 6.09
N THR A 121 -17.79 -18.10 6.19
CA THR A 121 -17.60 -18.80 7.48
C THR A 121 -16.72 -17.99 8.41
N CYS A 122 -15.67 -17.35 7.90
CA CYS A 122 -14.82 -16.45 8.66
C CYS A 122 -15.58 -15.18 9.09
N ILE A 123 -16.48 -14.67 8.24
CA ILE A 123 -17.36 -13.55 8.62
C ILE A 123 -18.27 -13.94 9.81
N ALA A 124 -18.90 -15.13 9.76
CA ALA A 124 -19.71 -15.62 10.87
C ALA A 124 -18.90 -15.79 12.16
N GLN A 125 -17.70 -16.38 12.09
CA GLN A 125 -16.79 -16.50 13.23
C GLN A 125 -16.41 -15.14 13.82
N THR A 126 -16.21 -14.13 12.98
CA THR A 126 -15.93 -12.75 13.43
C THR A 126 -17.03 -12.23 14.34
N PHE A 127 -18.28 -12.40 13.95
CA PHE A 127 -19.43 -11.99 14.79
C PHE A 127 -19.49 -12.75 16.11
N ASP A 128 -19.19 -14.04 16.09
CA ASP A 128 -19.17 -14.84 17.31
C ASP A 128 -18.07 -14.40 18.29
N VAL A 129 -16.88 -14.06 17.77
CA VAL A 129 -15.79 -13.52 18.59
C VAL A 129 -16.16 -12.15 19.15
N LEU A 130 -16.71 -11.26 18.33
CA LEU A 130 -17.10 -9.90 18.75
C LEU A 130 -18.26 -9.90 19.79
N LYS A 131 -19.26 -10.78 19.63
CA LYS A 131 -20.37 -10.90 20.60
C LYS A 131 -19.90 -11.28 22.01
N ASN A 132 -18.81 -12.01 22.12
CA ASN A 132 -18.25 -12.47 23.39
C ASN A 132 -17.17 -11.52 23.94
N ALA A 133 -16.82 -10.47 23.20
CA ALA A 133 -15.82 -9.48 23.61
C ALA A 133 -16.36 -8.58 24.73
N LYS A 134 -15.49 -8.26 25.70
CA LYS A 134 -15.79 -7.34 26.81
C LYS A 134 -15.27 -5.93 26.54
N SER A 135 -14.17 -5.84 25.80
CA SER A 135 -13.49 -4.59 25.48
C SER A 135 -13.00 -4.61 24.02
N PRO A 136 -13.92 -4.71 23.03
CA PRO A 136 -13.53 -4.73 21.62
C PRO A 136 -13.02 -3.38 21.16
N LEU A 137 -12.08 -3.39 20.20
CA LEU A 137 -11.50 -2.20 19.60
C LEU A 137 -11.33 -2.41 18.09
N VAL A 138 -11.67 -1.41 17.28
CA VAL A 138 -11.39 -1.39 15.85
C VAL A 138 -10.18 -0.50 15.58
N ILE A 139 -9.17 -1.03 14.89
CA ILE A 139 -8.03 -0.25 14.42
C ILE A 139 -8.17 -0.09 12.90
N VAL A 140 -8.44 1.15 12.48
CA VAL A 140 -8.65 1.48 11.07
C VAL A 140 -7.31 1.78 10.41
N GLY A 141 -6.97 0.99 9.41
CA GLY A 141 -5.76 1.15 8.60
C GLY A 141 -6.02 1.88 7.28
N LYS A 142 -4.95 2.22 6.61
CA LYS A 142 -5.01 2.95 5.34
C LYS A 142 -5.66 2.17 4.19
N GLY A 143 -5.68 0.83 4.27
CA GLY A 143 -6.32 0.01 3.26
C GLY A 143 -7.81 0.30 3.12
N VAL A 144 -8.48 0.69 4.21
CA VAL A 144 -9.88 1.16 4.17
C VAL A 144 -10.03 2.39 3.25
N ALA A 145 -9.07 3.32 3.29
CA ALA A 145 -9.07 4.47 2.38
C ALA A 145 -8.72 4.08 0.93
N TYR A 146 -7.79 3.14 0.73
CA TYR A 146 -7.44 2.66 -0.60
C TYR A 146 -8.55 1.83 -1.27
N ALA A 147 -9.32 1.09 -0.47
CA ALA A 147 -10.49 0.34 -0.94
C ALA A 147 -11.73 1.23 -1.14
N ASP A 148 -11.63 2.54 -0.83
CA ASP A 148 -12.77 3.49 -0.83
C ASP A 148 -13.95 3.00 0.04
N ALA A 149 -13.64 2.32 1.16
CA ALA A 149 -14.60 1.70 2.06
C ALA A 149 -14.96 2.60 3.26
N HIS A 150 -15.03 3.92 3.02
CA HIS A 150 -15.32 4.89 4.09
C HIS A 150 -16.74 4.77 4.62
N GLU A 151 -17.72 4.62 3.73
CA GLU A 151 -19.13 4.52 4.10
C GLU A 151 -19.41 3.18 4.78
N GLU A 152 -18.84 2.09 4.29
CA GLU A 152 -18.98 0.77 4.92
C GLU A 152 -18.39 0.77 6.34
N MET A 153 -17.20 1.38 6.52
CA MET A 153 -16.58 1.51 7.83
C MET A 153 -17.42 2.39 8.76
N LYS A 154 -17.98 3.48 8.24
CA LYS A 154 -18.87 4.35 9.01
C LYS A 154 -20.11 3.62 9.47
N VAL A 155 -20.81 2.94 8.57
CA VAL A 155 -21.99 2.12 8.89
C VAL A 155 -21.64 1.07 9.93
N PHE A 156 -20.53 0.35 9.75
CA PHE A 156 -20.06 -0.66 10.71
C PHE A 156 -19.86 -0.07 12.12
N ILE A 157 -19.19 1.06 12.24
CA ILE A 157 -18.95 1.72 13.54
C ILE A 157 -20.24 2.29 14.14
N GLU A 158 -21.10 2.90 13.30
CA GLU A 158 -22.37 3.47 13.76
C GLU A 158 -23.37 2.40 14.23
N ASP A 159 -23.43 1.25 13.58
CA ASP A 159 -24.33 0.16 13.94
C ASP A 159 -23.83 -0.63 15.17
N THR A 160 -22.53 -0.93 15.20
CA THR A 160 -21.94 -1.72 16.28
C THR A 160 -21.61 -0.91 17.53
N LYS A 161 -21.47 0.41 17.42
CA LYS A 161 -21.00 1.32 18.48
C LYS A 161 -19.61 0.94 19.02
N LEU A 162 -18.80 0.23 18.25
CA LEU A 162 -17.47 -0.15 18.66
C LEU A 162 -16.53 1.07 18.71
N PRO A 163 -15.66 1.17 19.73
CA PRO A 163 -14.63 2.19 19.78
C PRO A 163 -13.62 1.95 18.65
N PHE A 164 -13.10 3.04 18.08
CA PHE A 164 -12.11 2.92 17.00
C PHE A 164 -10.91 3.86 17.15
N LEU A 165 -9.79 3.42 16.56
CA LEU A 165 -8.53 4.14 16.43
C LEU A 165 -8.09 4.15 14.97
N PRO A 166 -7.92 5.30 14.31
CA PRO A 166 -7.24 5.33 13.02
C PRO A 166 -5.71 5.24 13.19
N THR A 167 -5.05 4.54 12.28
CA THR A 167 -3.60 4.71 12.08
C THR A 167 -3.32 6.08 11.46
N PRO A 168 -2.08 6.61 11.50
CA PRO A 168 -1.79 7.94 10.95
C PRO A 168 -2.25 8.13 9.50
N MET A 169 -2.14 7.08 8.65
CA MET A 169 -2.56 7.15 7.25
C MET A 169 -4.04 6.82 7.01
N ALA A 170 -4.79 6.47 8.06
CA ALA A 170 -6.23 6.26 8.01
C ALA A 170 -7.01 7.43 8.61
N LYS A 171 -6.32 8.48 9.08
CA LYS A 171 -7.00 9.70 9.52
C LYS A 171 -7.81 10.29 8.37
N GLY A 172 -9.05 10.67 8.68
CA GLY A 172 -10.02 11.16 7.69
C GLY A 172 -10.96 10.09 7.14
N THR A 173 -10.69 8.79 7.36
CA THR A 173 -11.66 7.73 7.04
C THR A 173 -12.95 7.89 7.85
N LEU A 174 -12.80 8.22 9.13
CA LEU A 174 -13.88 8.61 10.02
C LEU A 174 -13.50 9.92 10.72
N PRO A 175 -14.46 10.78 11.06
CA PRO A 175 -14.15 12.08 11.69
C PRO A 175 -13.61 11.90 13.11
N ASP A 176 -12.61 12.73 13.48
CA ASP A 176 -11.98 12.70 14.80
C ASP A 176 -12.93 13.13 15.96
N ASN A 177 -14.06 13.77 15.65
CA ASN A 177 -15.10 14.13 16.62
C ASN A 177 -16.21 13.09 16.73
N HIS A 178 -16.05 11.91 16.14
CA HIS A 178 -17.01 10.84 16.22
C HIS A 178 -17.13 10.32 17.68
N PRO A 179 -18.35 10.02 18.21
CA PRO A 179 -18.53 9.57 19.60
C PRO A 179 -17.71 8.34 19.98
N GLN A 180 -17.47 7.41 19.05
CA GLN A 180 -16.66 6.21 19.26
C GLN A 180 -15.17 6.40 19.03
N PHE A 181 -14.70 7.60 18.70
CA PHE A 181 -13.27 7.86 18.51
C PHE A 181 -12.54 7.86 19.85
N VAL A 182 -11.53 7.01 20.00
CA VAL A 182 -10.78 6.87 21.26
C VAL A 182 -9.29 7.27 21.11
N GLY A 183 -8.98 8.15 20.15
CA GLY A 183 -7.60 8.56 19.84
C GLY A 183 -6.85 9.16 21.01
N SER A 184 -7.49 9.99 21.85
CA SER A 184 -6.89 10.57 23.05
C SER A 184 -6.61 9.52 24.14
N ALA A 185 -7.33 8.42 24.17
CA ALA A 185 -7.17 7.30 25.08
C ALA A 185 -6.44 6.10 24.46
N ARG A 186 -5.72 6.30 23.34
CA ARG A 186 -5.10 5.24 22.54
C ARG A 186 -4.35 4.19 23.37
N SER A 187 -3.50 4.62 24.30
CA SER A 187 -2.68 3.70 25.09
C SER A 187 -3.52 2.82 26.01
N LEU A 188 -4.60 3.36 26.58
CA LEU A 188 -5.53 2.60 27.42
C LEU A 188 -6.35 1.63 26.56
N ALA A 189 -6.89 2.10 25.45
CA ALA A 189 -7.69 1.29 24.54
C ALA A 189 -6.92 0.06 24.04
N LEU A 190 -5.65 0.24 23.63
CA LEU A 190 -4.80 -0.86 23.18
C LEU A 190 -4.49 -1.85 24.32
N LYS A 191 -4.24 -1.35 25.54
CA LYS A 191 -3.89 -2.17 26.70
C LYS A 191 -5.06 -3.00 27.21
N ASP A 192 -6.27 -2.45 27.16
CA ASP A 192 -7.45 -3.06 27.77
C ASP A 192 -8.27 -3.90 26.80
N ALA A 193 -8.03 -3.76 25.48
CA ALA A 193 -8.75 -4.51 24.46
C ALA A 193 -8.51 -6.01 24.59
N ASP A 194 -9.60 -6.78 24.62
CA ASP A 194 -9.60 -8.26 24.60
C ASP A 194 -9.81 -8.82 23.20
N VAL A 195 -10.47 -8.05 22.31
CA VAL A 195 -10.63 -8.34 20.89
C VAL A 195 -10.27 -7.09 20.07
N ILE A 196 -9.43 -7.23 19.08
CA ILE A 196 -9.08 -6.15 18.18
C ILE A 196 -9.38 -6.55 16.72
N VAL A 197 -10.19 -5.73 16.05
CA VAL A 197 -10.38 -5.80 14.60
C VAL A 197 -9.36 -4.90 13.94
N LEU A 198 -8.43 -5.50 13.19
CA LEU A 198 -7.49 -4.78 12.34
C LEU A 198 -8.12 -4.61 10.96
N ALA A 199 -8.73 -3.47 10.70
CA ALA A 199 -9.28 -3.16 9.38
C ALA A 199 -8.16 -2.61 8.48
N CYS A 200 -7.51 -3.50 7.73
CA CYS A 200 -6.41 -3.19 6.82
C CYS A 200 -5.27 -2.40 7.50
N ALA A 201 -4.96 -2.76 8.76
CA ALA A 201 -3.91 -2.15 9.57
C ALA A 201 -2.83 -3.17 9.92
N ARG A 202 -1.57 -2.76 9.83
CA ARG A 202 -0.41 -3.63 10.12
C ARG A 202 0.02 -3.52 11.58
N LEU A 203 0.32 -4.65 12.21
CA LEU A 203 0.91 -4.70 13.55
C LEU A 203 2.44 -4.46 13.48
N ASN A 204 2.85 -3.30 13.00
CA ASN A 204 4.25 -2.88 12.95
C ASN A 204 4.64 -2.06 14.20
N TRP A 205 5.79 -1.36 14.14
CA TRP A 205 6.29 -0.53 15.23
C TRP A 205 5.29 0.54 15.71
N ILE A 206 4.43 1.09 14.84
CA ILE A 206 3.40 2.09 15.20
C ILE A 206 2.40 1.50 16.20
N LEU A 207 2.08 0.22 16.05
CA LEU A 207 1.17 -0.54 16.91
C LEU A 207 1.93 -1.50 17.85
N HIS A 208 3.21 -1.20 18.16
CA HIS A 208 4.02 -1.97 19.09
C HIS A 208 4.05 -3.47 18.77
N PHE A 209 3.99 -3.83 17.49
CA PHE A 209 3.97 -5.21 17.00
C PHE A 209 2.82 -6.06 17.55
N GLY A 210 1.78 -5.44 18.11
CA GLY A 210 0.69 -6.16 18.81
C GLY A 210 1.12 -6.86 20.12
N GLN A 211 2.26 -6.46 20.71
CA GLN A 211 2.91 -7.18 21.82
C GLN A 211 2.70 -6.50 23.18
N PRO A 212 2.72 -7.29 24.28
CA PRO A 212 2.81 -6.75 25.64
C PRO A 212 4.08 -5.87 25.80
N PRO A 213 4.05 -4.87 26.69
CA PRO A 213 2.97 -4.53 27.65
C PRO A 213 1.89 -3.60 27.06
N ARG A 214 1.99 -3.23 25.78
CA ARG A 214 1.04 -2.32 25.11
C ARG A 214 -0.26 -3.00 24.73
N PHE A 215 -0.20 -4.30 24.50
CA PHE A 215 -1.36 -5.17 24.24
C PHE A 215 -1.47 -6.21 25.34
N ARG A 216 -2.65 -6.78 25.52
CA ARG A 216 -2.83 -7.93 26.39
C ARG A 216 -2.15 -9.17 25.79
N LYS A 217 -1.71 -10.09 26.65
CA LYS A 217 -1.12 -11.37 26.18
C LYS A 217 -2.16 -12.28 25.52
N ASP A 218 -3.40 -12.16 25.94
CA ASP A 218 -4.54 -12.97 25.51
C ASP A 218 -5.48 -12.24 24.53
N VAL A 219 -5.02 -11.13 23.93
CA VAL A 219 -5.81 -10.39 22.94
C VAL A 219 -6.07 -11.25 21.72
N LYS A 220 -7.32 -11.30 21.30
CA LYS A 220 -7.74 -11.95 20.05
C LYS A 220 -7.70 -10.94 18.91
N ILE A 221 -7.03 -11.28 17.84
CA ILE A 221 -6.91 -10.42 16.67
C ILE A 221 -7.82 -10.96 15.56
N ILE A 222 -8.69 -10.13 15.05
CA ILE A 222 -9.44 -10.33 13.80
C ILE A 222 -8.76 -9.46 12.74
N GLN A 223 -8.31 -10.05 11.66
CA GLN A 223 -7.53 -9.33 10.64
C GLN A 223 -8.28 -9.30 9.32
N ILE A 224 -8.59 -8.08 8.83
CA ILE A 224 -9.11 -7.84 7.48
C ILE A 224 -7.92 -7.38 6.64
N GLU A 225 -7.54 -8.14 5.62
CA GLU A 225 -6.31 -7.87 4.86
C GLU A 225 -6.34 -8.56 3.50
N ASN A 226 -5.83 -7.89 2.47
CA ASN A 226 -5.68 -8.45 1.12
C ASN A 226 -4.22 -8.79 0.75
N ASP A 227 -3.25 -8.45 1.61
CA ASP A 227 -1.84 -8.86 1.45
C ASP A 227 -1.54 -10.07 2.35
N PRO A 228 -1.38 -11.29 1.81
CA PRO A 228 -1.13 -12.49 2.61
C PRO A 228 0.17 -12.41 3.43
N ARG A 229 1.10 -11.51 3.07
CA ARG A 229 2.37 -11.33 3.80
C ARG A 229 2.19 -10.59 5.12
N GLU A 230 1.09 -9.86 5.30
CA GLU A 230 0.77 -9.14 6.53
C GLU A 230 -0.04 -10.02 7.52
N ILE A 231 -0.55 -11.17 7.07
CA ILE A 231 -1.32 -12.08 7.90
C ILE A 231 -0.40 -12.84 8.86
N HIS A 232 -0.76 -12.89 10.14
CA HIS A 232 0.00 -13.56 11.22
C HIS A 232 1.44 -13.00 11.43
N GLN A 233 1.77 -11.85 10.91
CA GLN A 233 3.16 -11.38 10.86
C GLN A 233 3.83 -11.31 12.25
N ASN A 234 3.17 -10.74 13.26
CA ASN A 234 3.74 -10.55 14.60
C ASN A 234 2.92 -11.20 15.71
N VAL A 235 1.65 -11.42 15.46
CA VAL A 235 0.69 -12.06 16.37
C VAL A 235 -0.23 -12.94 15.54
N SER A 236 -0.53 -14.13 16.04
CA SER A 236 -1.51 -14.99 15.39
C SER A 236 -2.90 -14.36 15.44
N SER A 237 -3.60 -14.35 14.31
CA SER A 237 -4.98 -13.91 14.23
C SER A 237 -5.93 -15.05 14.58
N GLU A 238 -6.94 -14.75 15.38
CA GLU A 238 -8.04 -15.66 15.72
C GLU A 238 -8.92 -15.93 14.51
N VAL A 239 -9.21 -14.87 13.74
CA VAL A 239 -9.98 -14.93 12.50
C VAL A 239 -9.31 -14.07 11.43
N ILE A 240 -9.30 -14.57 10.20
CA ILE A 240 -8.77 -13.85 9.05
C ILE A 240 -9.91 -13.64 8.05
N LEU A 241 -10.16 -12.37 7.74
CA LEU A 241 -11.03 -11.94 6.66
C LEU A 241 -10.13 -11.55 5.48
N TYR A 242 -9.75 -12.55 4.68
CA TYR A 242 -8.90 -12.34 3.51
C TYR A 242 -9.74 -11.81 2.35
N GLY A 243 -9.59 -10.53 2.07
CA GLY A 243 -10.37 -9.84 1.06
C GLY A 243 -10.07 -8.35 1.02
N ASP A 244 -10.76 -7.67 0.09
CA ASP A 244 -10.61 -6.23 -0.16
C ASP A 244 -11.79 -5.46 0.42
#